data_821212f6b583aac0d88d689f0be1b10e
#
_entry.id   821212f6b583aac0d88d689f0be1b10e
#
_cell.length_a   1.000
_cell.length_b   1.000
_cell.length_c   1.000
_cell.angle_alpha   90.00
_cell.angle_beta   90.00
_cell.angle_gamma   90.00
#
_symmetry.space_group_name_H-M   'P 1'
#
loop_
_entity.id
_entity.type
_entity.pdbx_description
1 polymer ?
#
loop_
_entity_poly.entity_id
_entity_poly.type
_entity_poly.pdbx_seq_one_letter_code
_entity_poly.pdbx_strand_id
1 'polypeptide(L)'
;LINVSNVSLRFGGRKLFEDVNLKFTAGNCYGVIGANGAGKSTFLKILSGDVEPNTGEVIIAPNTRMSVLTQDHYKYDEFQVLETVIMGNERLYQIMKEKDELYAKPDFSDEDGIKASELEGEFADLNGWEAESEASSLLQGLGIGTEYHFKNVSELTGGEKVKVLLAQALFGNPGILILDEPTNGLDLKAVNWLEDFLGNFEGTVIVVSHDRHFLNSVCTQMADVDFGKIKIYVGNYDFWYESSQLALQMSKDQNKKKEEKIKELQDFVARFSANASKSKQATSRKKLLDKITLDDIQPSSRKYPFVGFTPEREVGNDILAVKDLSKTVDGVKVLDNVNFIVNKGDKIALIGNEIAVTTLFKILAGEMEPDSGEFKWGITITNSYFPTDNSAFFDGCTLSLVDWLRQYSEEKSESYIRGFLGRMLFSGEEALKEANVLSGGEKVRCMLSKMMLSNANVLMLDQPTNHLDLESITAVNNGLQNYNSNIIFASHDHQFVQTIANRIIDIKDDGSIVDRTMTFDEYIEFSNK
;
A
#
# COMPACT_ATOMS: atom_id res chain seq x y z
N LEU A 1 24.30 8.83 -5.62
CA LEU A 1 24.31 7.88 -6.71
C LEU A 1 24.47 6.47 -6.19
N ILE A 2 23.57 5.56 -6.56
CA ILE A 2 23.71 4.12 -6.33
C ILE A 2 23.82 3.46 -7.69
N ASN A 3 24.83 2.61 -7.86
CA ASN A 3 25.01 1.80 -9.05
C ASN A 3 24.89 0.33 -8.69
N VAL A 4 23.93 -0.37 -9.30
CA VAL A 4 23.69 -1.80 -9.14
C VAL A 4 24.20 -2.50 -10.38
N SER A 5 25.16 -3.42 -10.23
CA SER A 5 25.84 -4.08 -11.35
C SER A 5 25.73 -5.60 -11.24
N ASN A 6 25.05 -6.22 -12.20
CA ASN A 6 24.91 -7.68 -12.35
C ASN A 6 24.43 -8.40 -11.09
N VAL A 7 23.55 -7.75 -10.32
CA VAL A 7 23.05 -8.30 -9.06
C VAL A 7 22.07 -9.45 -9.33
N SER A 8 22.39 -10.61 -8.73
CA SER A 8 21.51 -11.77 -8.72
C SER A 8 21.37 -12.32 -7.30
N LEU A 9 20.17 -12.77 -6.96
CA LEU A 9 19.87 -13.37 -5.67
C LEU A 9 18.91 -14.57 -5.84
N ARG A 10 19.25 -15.66 -5.14
CA ARG A 10 18.42 -16.88 -5.07
C ARG A 10 18.26 -17.27 -3.61
N PHE A 11 17.05 -17.69 -3.24
CA PHE A 11 16.77 -18.37 -1.98
C PHE A 11 16.40 -19.82 -2.25
N GLY A 12 17.27 -20.74 -1.85
CA GLY A 12 17.13 -22.15 -2.18
C GLY A 12 17.06 -22.36 -3.70
N GLY A 13 15.99 -23.00 -4.19
CA GLY A 13 15.76 -23.21 -5.63
C GLY A 13 15.06 -22.05 -6.33
N ARG A 14 14.59 -21.03 -5.61
CA ARG A 14 13.83 -19.90 -6.18
C ARG A 14 14.75 -18.74 -6.52
N LYS A 15 14.76 -18.35 -7.79
CA LYS A 15 15.40 -17.13 -8.30
C LYS A 15 14.54 -15.91 -7.91
N LEU A 16 15.11 -14.95 -7.19
CA LEU A 16 14.46 -13.67 -6.93
C LEU A 16 14.87 -12.62 -7.95
N PHE A 17 16.18 -12.47 -8.19
CA PHE A 17 16.73 -11.51 -9.14
C PHE A 17 17.81 -12.17 -10.00
N GLU A 18 17.93 -11.70 -11.25
CA GLU A 18 18.93 -12.17 -12.19
C GLU A 18 19.46 -11.03 -13.06
N ASP A 19 20.77 -10.81 -12.98
CA ASP A 19 21.52 -9.83 -13.79
C ASP A 19 20.90 -8.42 -13.74
N VAL A 20 20.53 -7.95 -12.55
CA VAL A 20 19.95 -6.63 -12.35
C VAL A 20 21.03 -5.55 -12.47
N ASN A 21 20.81 -4.62 -13.39
CA ASN A 21 21.68 -3.47 -13.64
C ASN A 21 20.84 -2.20 -13.58
N LEU A 22 21.10 -1.35 -12.58
CA LEU A 22 20.31 -0.14 -12.31
C LEU A 22 21.22 1.00 -11.85
N LYS A 23 20.74 2.22 -12.09
CA LYS A 23 21.40 3.44 -11.63
C LYS A 23 20.37 4.37 -11.01
N PHE A 24 20.57 4.69 -9.72
CA PHE A 24 19.74 5.64 -9.00
C PHE A 24 20.50 6.96 -8.83
N THR A 25 19.86 8.07 -9.17
CA THR A 25 20.48 9.40 -9.18
C THR A 25 19.81 10.34 -8.19
N ALA A 26 20.56 11.30 -7.65
CA ALA A 26 20.03 12.33 -6.76
C ALA A 26 18.93 13.16 -7.43
N GLY A 27 18.07 13.76 -6.64
CA GLY A 27 16.93 14.55 -7.11
C GLY A 27 15.79 13.70 -7.69
N ASN A 28 15.80 12.38 -7.49
CA ASN A 28 14.74 11.49 -7.94
C ASN A 28 14.19 10.64 -6.80
N CYS A 29 12.89 10.43 -6.85
CA CYS A 29 12.19 9.46 -6.03
C CYS A 29 11.78 8.25 -6.89
N TYR A 30 12.24 7.08 -6.51
CA TYR A 30 12.01 5.81 -7.20
C TYR A 30 10.99 4.98 -6.43
N GLY A 31 9.80 4.79 -7.00
CA GLY A 31 8.81 3.86 -6.45
C GLY A 31 9.10 2.44 -6.88
N VAL A 32 9.40 1.54 -5.95
CA VAL A 32 9.63 0.12 -6.23
C VAL A 32 8.31 -0.62 -6.17
N ILE A 33 7.88 -1.16 -7.29
CA ILE A 33 6.61 -1.87 -7.45
C ILE A 33 6.83 -3.29 -7.96
N GLY A 34 5.88 -4.16 -7.73
CA GLY A 34 5.93 -5.57 -8.12
C GLY A 34 4.92 -6.39 -7.33
N ALA A 35 4.60 -7.57 -7.82
CA ALA A 35 3.70 -8.50 -7.15
C ALA A 35 4.16 -8.82 -5.72
N ASN A 36 3.22 -9.26 -4.87
CA ASN A 36 3.59 -9.75 -3.54
C ASN A 36 4.54 -10.95 -3.67
N GLY A 37 5.62 -10.91 -2.89
CA GLY A 37 6.68 -11.92 -2.97
C GLY A 37 7.62 -11.79 -4.18
N ALA A 38 7.53 -10.72 -4.98
CA ALA A 38 8.49 -10.44 -6.07
C ALA A 38 9.90 -10.07 -5.56
N GLY A 39 10.03 -9.77 -4.26
CA GLY A 39 11.31 -9.47 -3.64
C GLY A 39 11.58 -7.98 -3.41
N LYS A 40 10.56 -7.11 -3.42
CA LYS A 40 10.71 -5.66 -3.22
C LYS A 40 11.52 -5.31 -1.96
N SER A 41 11.07 -5.74 -0.78
CA SER A 41 11.77 -5.49 0.49
C SER A 41 13.15 -6.15 0.54
N THR A 42 13.32 -7.31 -0.12
CA THR A 42 14.63 -7.97 -0.23
C THR A 42 15.57 -7.13 -1.10
N PHE A 43 15.07 -6.53 -2.17
CA PHE A 43 15.86 -5.62 -2.99
C PHE A 43 16.31 -4.38 -2.21
N LEU A 44 15.42 -3.79 -1.38
CA LEU A 44 15.81 -2.70 -0.48
C LEU A 44 16.91 -3.13 0.49
N LYS A 45 16.84 -4.34 1.04
CA LYS A 45 17.89 -4.91 1.92
C LYS A 45 19.22 -5.16 1.21
N ILE A 46 19.21 -5.46 -0.09
CA ILE A 46 20.42 -5.53 -0.91
C ILE A 46 21.02 -4.13 -1.08
N LEU A 47 20.19 -3.12 -1.33
CA LEU A 47 20.65 -1.74 -1.48
C LEU A 47 21.22 -1.17 -0.18
N SER A 48 20.63 -1.52 0.98
CA SER A 48 21.13 -1.11 2.30
C SER A 48 22.37 -1.88 2.76
N GLY A 49 22.70 -3.00 2.12
CA GLY A 49 23.80 -3.87 2.51
C GLY A 49 23.45 -4.90 3.60
N ASP A 50 22.17 -4.99 4.01
CA ASP A 50 21.71 -5.98 5.00
C ASP A 50 21.66 -7.41 4.44
N VAL A 51 21.57 -7.53 3.11
CA VAL A 51 21.60 -8.80 2.39
C VAL A 51 22.64 -8.74 1.28
N GLU A 52 23.60 -9.66 1.31
CA GLU A 52 24.58 -9.81 0.24
C GLU A 52 23.98 -10.56 -0.96
N PRO A 53 24.14 -10.03 -2.20
CA PRO A 53 23.71 -10.76 -3.40
C PRO A 53 24.62 -11.97 -3.64
N ASN A 54 24.10 -12.97 -4.37
CA ASN A 54 24.93 -14.12 -4.77
C ASN A 54 25.99 -13.74 -5.80
N THR A 55 25.67 -12.81 -6.71
CA THR A 55 26.58 -12.24 -7.70
C THR A 55 26.30 -10.75 -7.87
N GLY A 56 27.29 -10.04 -8.41
CA GLY A 56 27.20 -8.60 -8.63
C GLY A 56 27.48 -7.78 -7.37
N GLU A 57 27.35 -6.49 -7.50
CA GLU A 57 27.67 -5.54 -6.43
C GLU A 57 26.78 -4.29 -6.47
N VAL A 58 26.64 -3.65 -5.32
CA VAL A 58 26.00 -2.35 -5.15
C VAL A 58 27.07 -1.34 -4.74
N ILE A 59 27.28 -0.33 -5.56
CA ILE A 59 28.27 0.72 -5.32
C ILE A 59 27.55 2.01 -4.99
N ILE A 60 27.86 2.58 -3.82
CA ILE A 60 27.36 3.87 -3.37
C ILE A 60 28.46 4.90 -3.52
N ALA A 61 28.09 6.11 -3.95
CA ALA A 61 29.06 7.20 -4.07
C ALA A 61 29.74 7.48 -2.72
N PRO A 62 31.07 7.72 -2.70
CA PRO A 62 31.80 8.01 -1.48
C PRO A 62 31.18 9.17 -0.71
N ASN A 63 31.30 9.12 0.63
CA ASN A 63 30.80 10.14 1.55
C ASN A 63 29.27 10.42 1.45
N THR A 64 28.51 9.46 0.93
CA THR A 64 27.05 9.58 0.85
C THR A 64 26.43 8.81 2.02
N ARG A 65 25.78 9.52 2.93
CA ARG A 65 25.05 8.88 4.03
C ARG A 65 23.74 8.29 3.51
N MET A 66 23.51 7.02 3.83
CA MET A 66 22.27 6.33 3.59
C MET A 66 21.47 6.22 4.89
N SER A 67 20.18 6.47 4.82
CA SER A 67 19.24 6.25 5.90
C SER A 67 18.15 5.28 5.46
N VAL A 68 17.79 4.35 6.33
CA VAL A 68 16.82 3.29 6.08
C VAL A 68 15.74 3.33 7.15
N LEU A 69 14.48 3.32 6.75
CA LEU A 69 13.36 3.22 7.69
C LEU A 69 13.36 1.84 8.36
N THR A 70 13.56 1.83 9.67
CA THR A 70 13.57 0.62 10.49
C THR A 70 12.15 0.14 10.77
N GLN A 71 11.90 -1.16 10.65
CA GLN A 71 10.62 -1.79 10.98
C GLN A 71 10.57 -2.34 12.41
N ASP A 72 11.67 -2.30 13.16
CA ASP A 72 11.70 -2.73 14.56
C ASP A 72 11.25 -1.59 15.48
N HIS A 73 9.99 -1.64 15.88
CA HIS A 73 9.31 -0.63 16.68
C HIS A 73 9.76 -0.60 18.15
N TYR A 74 10.49 -1.60 18.62
CA TYR A 74 10.90 -1.74 20.02
C TYR A 74 12.38 -1.46 20.28
N LYS A 75 13.15 -1.32 19.21
CA LYS A 75 14.61 -1.15 19.30
C LYS A 75 15.05 0.05 20.16
N TYR A 76 14.23 1.09 20.22
CA TYR A 76 14.54 2.37 20.88
C TYR A 76 13.66 2.66 22.10
N ASP A 77 12.99 1.67 22.65
CA ASP A 77 12.04 1.85 23.77
C ASP A 77 12.65 2.48 25.01
N GLU A 78 13.96 2.30 25.24
CA GLU A 78 14.69 2.84 26.41
C GLU A 78 15.16 4.29 26.22
N PHE A 79 15.06 4.85 25.02
CA PHE A 79 15.55 6.19 24.69
C PHE A 79 14.41 7.21 24.64
N GLN A 80 14.77 8.48 24.83
CA GLN A 80 13.82 9.56 24.64
C GLN A 80 13.48 9.76 23.16
N VAL A 81 12.27 10.26 22.88
CA VAL A 81 11.76 10.46 21.52
C VAL A 81 12.69 11.37 20.71
N LEU A 82 13.08 12.53 21.24
CA LEU A 82 13.95 13.48 20.56
C LEU A 82 15.33 12.89 20.30
N GLU A 83 15.91 12.23 21.31
CA GLU A 83 17.19 11.54 21.21
C GLU A 83 17.18 10.45 20.13
N THR A 84 16.10 9.66 20.07
CA THR A 84 15.91 8.61 19.06
C THR A 84 15.96 9.18 17.64
N VAL A 85 15.35 10.33 17.40
CA VAL A 85 15.41 10.98 16.08
C VAL A 85 16.84 11.38 15.72
N ILE A 86 17.58 11.99 16.65
CA ILE A 86 18.97 12.40 16.43
C ILE A 86 19.89 11.21 16.14
N MET A 87 19.61 10.02 16.70
CA MET A 87 20.31 8.78 16.38
C MET A 87 20.24 8.39 14.90
N GLY A 88 19.34 8.98 14.12
CA GLY A 88 19.29 8.83 12.67
C GLY A 88 20.56 9.29 11.95
N ASN A 89 21.34 10.18 12.57
CA ASN A 89 22.71 10.48 12.20
C ASN A 89 23.66 9.93 13.27
N GLU A 90 24.06 8.68 13.08
CA GLU A 90 24.85 7.94 14.07
C GLU A 90 26.14 8.67 14.44
N ARG A 91 26.85 9.25 13.46
CA ARG A 91 28.10 9.96 13.74
C ARG A 91 27.88 11.21 14.57
N LEU A 92 26.84 12.00 14.25
CA LEU A 92 26.48 13.18 15.04
C LEU A 92 26.13 12.78 16.49
N TYR A 93 25.33 11.74 16.66
CA TYR A 93 24.96 11.24 17.98
C TYR A 93 26.18 10.78 18.79
N GLN A 94 27.13 10.07 18.17
CA GLN A 94 28.38 9.65 18.80
C GLN A 94 29.21 10.86 19.25
N ILE A 95 29.33 11.89 18.39
CA ILE A 95 30.06 13.13 18.74
C ILE A 95 29.41 13.80 19.96
N MET A 96 28.07 13.89 20.00
CA MET A 96 27.36 14.44 21.16
C MET A 96 27.73 13.70 22.45
N LYS A 97 27.72 12.38 22.44
CA LYS A 97 28.11 11.54 23.60
C LYS A 97 29.57 11.70 23.96
N GLU A 98 30.47 11.65 22.97
CA GLU A 98 31.92 11.82 23.21
C GLU A 98 32.24 13.22 23.80
N LYS A 99 31.54 14.27 23.35
CA LYS A 99 31.67 15.62 23.91
C LYS A 99 31.20 15.66 25.36
N ASP A 100 30.04 15.10 25.67
CA ASP A 100 29.50 15.09 27.03
C ASP A 100 30.43 14.32 27.99
N GLU A 101 30.94 13.16 27.57
CA GLU A 101 31.90 12.38 28.35
C GLU A 101 33.22 13.14 28.55
N LEU A 102 33.70 13.81 27.51
CA LEU A 102 34.97 14.55 27.54
C LEU A 102 34.88 15.76 28.49
N TYR A 103 33.80 16.53 28.40
CA TYR A 103 33.56 17.70 29.26
C TYR A 103 33.19 17.33 30.70
N ALA A 104 32.72 16.10 30.96
CA ALA A 104 32.44 15.61 32.31
C ALA A 104 33.71 15.12 33.07
N LYS A 105 34.88 15.03 32.40
CA LYS A 105 36.11 14.60 33.04
C LYS A 105 36.57 15.60 34.12
N PRO A 106 36.85 15.15 35.34
CA PRO A 106 37.36 16.02 36.38
C PRO A 106 38.81 16.51 36.11
N ASP A 107 39.61 15.72 35.39
CA ASP A 107 41.00 16.02 35.01
C ASP A 107 41.10 16.25 33.49
N PHE A 108 40.69 17.46 33.05
CA PHE A 108 40.72 17.83 31.65
C PHE A 108 42.13 18.21 31.21
N SER A 109 42.76 17.40 30.34
CA SER A 109 44.12 17.56 29.85
C SER A 109 44.21 18.42 28.59
N ASP A 110 45.44 18.84 28.22
CA ASP A 110 45.68 19.52 26.94
C ASP A 110 45.30 18.65 25.73
N GLU A 111 45.50 17.31 25.83
CA GLU A 111 45.09 16.36 24.81
C GLU A 111 43.56 16.30 24.69
N ASP A 112 42.84 16.36 25.82
CA ASP A 112 41.38 16.45 25.83
C ASP A 112 40.92 17.76 25.19
N GLY A 113 41.66 18.85 25.35
CA GLY A 113 41.37 20.13 24.68
C GLY A 113 41.48 20.06 23.15
N ILE A 114 42.49 19.36 22.64
CA ILE A 114 42.68 19.15 21.20
C ILE A 114 41.52 18.30 20.67
N LYS A 115 41.21 17.18 21.33
CA LYS A 115 40.11 16.29 20.95
C LYS A 115 38.73 17.02 20.99
N ALA A 116 38.50 17.86 22.00
CA ALA A 116 37.30 18.66 22.09
C ALA A 116 37.18 19.62 20.91
N SER A 117 38.27 20.28 20.49
CA SER A 117 38.26 21.17 19.33
C SER A 117 37.98 20.44 18.02
N GLU A 118 38.52 19.24 17.84
CA GLU A 118 38.24 18.40 16.67
C GLU A 118 36.77 17.99 16.63
N LEU A 119 36.22 17.53 17.77
CA LEU A 119 34.82 17.15 17.89
C LEU A 119 33.85 18.34 17.67
N GLU A 120 34.22 19.53 18.15
CA GLU A 120 33.41 20.77 17.88
C GLU A 120 33.39 21.12 16.40
N GLY A 121 34.53 20.99 15.70
CA GLY A 121 34.60 21.18 14.25
C GLY A 121 33.70 20.21 13.51
N GLU A 122 33.80 18.92 13.80
CA GLU A 122 32.98 17.88 13.18
C GLU A 122 31.49 18.05 13.54
N PHE A 123 31.19 18.44 14.77
CA PHE A 123 29.83 18.75 15.22
C PHE A 123 29.21 19.91 14.42
N ALA A 124 29.98 20.96 14.18
CA ALA A 124 29.53 22.08 13.37
C ALA A 124 29.31 21.68 11.90
N ASP A 125 30.21 20.88 11.32
CA ASP A 125 30.11 20.38 9.95
C ASP A 125 28.84 19.51 9.74
N LEU A 126 28.39 18.81 10.78
CA LEU A 126 27.17 18.00 10.78
C LEU A 126 25.91 18.78 11.23
N ASN A 127 25.96 20.11 11.31
CA ASN A 127 24.88 20.97 11.80
C ASN A 127 24.38 20.59 13.22
N GLY A 128 25.28 20.14 14.08
CA GLY A 128 24.93 19.66 15.41
C GLY A 128 24.21 20.67 16.29
N TRP A 129 24.46 21.98 16.10
CA TRP A 129 23.77 23.07 16.83
C TRP A 129 22.28 23.15 16.55
N GLU A 130 21.83 22.68 15.38
CA GLU A 130 20.43 22.70 14.98
C GLU A 130 19.76 21.33 15.12
N ALA A 131 20.48 20.30 15.60
CA ALA A 131 20.01 18.93 15.65
C ALA A 131 18.69 18.77 16.42
N GLU A 132 18.56 19.38 17.61
CA GLU A 132 17.34 19.29 18.40
C GLU A 132 16.17 20.03 17.73
N SER A 133 16.44 21.17 17.11
CA SER A 133 15.42 21.96 16.39
C SER A 133 14.93 21.21 15.16
N GLU A 134 15.82 20.62 14.39
CA GLU A 134 15.48 19.79 13.22
C GLU A 134 14.67 18.55 13.64
N ALA A 135 15.12 17.83 14.65
CA ALA A 135 14.42 16.66 15.17
C ALA A 135 13.01 17.02 15.68
N SER A 136 12.89 18.14 16.40
CA SER A 136 11.60 18.67 16.86
C SER A 136 10.69 19.02 15.68
N SER A 137 11.21 19.65 14.64
CA SER A 137 10.43 20.01 13.45
C SER A 137 9.91 18.80 12.69
N LEU A 138 10.74 17.76 12.54
CA LEU A 138 10.33 16.49 11.91
C LEU A 138 9.21 15.79 12.70
N LEU A 139 9.37 15.72 14.04
CA LEU A 139 8.36 15.13 14.91
C LEU A 139 7.03 15.89 14.84
N GLN A 140 7.05 17.22 14.93
CA GLN A 140 5.84 18.04 14.85
C GLN A 140 5.17 17.91 13.47
N GLY A 141 5.94 17.88 12.39
CA GLY A 141 5.41 17.65 11.04
C GLY A 141 4.67 16.32 10.91
N LEU A 142 5.15 15.28 11.59
CA LEU A 142 4.50 13.97 11.65
C LEU A 142 3.41 13.87 12.73
N GLY A 143 3.10 14.98 13.43
CA GLY A 143 2.02 15.03 14.41
C GLY A 143 2.40 14.55 15.82
N ILE A 144 3.71 14.47 16.14
CA ILE A 144 4.20 14.22 17.50
C ILE A 144 4.48 15.57 18.18
N GLY A 145 3.63 15.93 19.15
CA GLY A 145 3.73 17.20 19.86
C GLY A 145 4.96 17.29 20.78
N THR A 146 5.32 18.51 21.16
CA THR A 146 6.50 18.79 22.01
C THR A 146 6.42 18.13 23.38
N GLU A 147 5.21 17.85 23.87
CA GLU A 147 4.94 17.16 25.13
C GLU A 147 5.45 15.72 25.17
N TYR A 148 5.71 15.13 23.99
CA TYR A 148 6.24 13.76 23.87
C TYR A 148 7.76 13.72 23.72
N HIS A 149 8.44 14.82 23.36
CA HIS A 149 9.84 14.83 22.95
C HIS A 149 10.81 14.28 24.01
N PHE A 150 10.51 14.50 25.28
CA PHE A 150 11.34 14.06 26.41
C PHE A 150 10.81 12.79 27.11
N LYS A 151 9.73 12.20 26.59
CA LYS A 151 9.24 10.91 27.06
C LYS A 151 10.06 9.77 26.41
N ASN A 152 10.08 8.61 27.04
CA ASN A 152 10.65 7.42 26.45
C ASN A 152 9.76 6.91 25.32
N VAL A 153 10.38 6.33 24.29
CA VAL A 153 9.67 5.74 23.15
C VAL A 153 8.71 4.63 23.61
N SER A 154 9.03 3.91 24.70
CA SER A 154 8.16 2.89 25.29
C SER A 154 6.80 3.42 25.77
N GLU A 155 6.69 4.72 26.06
CA GLU A 155 5.45 5.36 26.52
C GLU A 155 4.49 5.72 25.36
N LEU A 156 4.95 5.59 24.11
CA LEU A 156 4.20 5.91 22.91
C LEU A 156 3.33 4.72 22.45
N THR A 157 2.25 5.04 21.77
CA THR A 157 1.45 4.06 21.02
C THR A 157 2.21 3.51 19.82
N GLY A 158 1.79 2.35 19.29
CA GLY A 158 2.44 1.75 18.12
C GLY A 158 2.48 2.69 16.90
N GLY A 159 1.40 3.43 16.63
CA GLY A 159 1.35 4.43 15.55
C GLY A 159 2.29 5.61 15.77
N GLU A 160 2.43 6.10 17.00
CA GLU A 160 3.38 7.17 17.34
C GLU A 160 4.83 6.69 17.21
N LYS A 161 5.14 5.45 17.60
CA LYS A 161 6.47 4.86 17.41
C LYS A 161 6.88 4.82 15.92
N VAL A 162 5.96 4.46 15.04
CA VAL A 162 6.22 4.50 13.57
C VAL A 162 6.60 5.91 13.12
N LYS A 163 5.90 6.93 13.59
CA LYS A 163 6.19 8.34 13.27
C LYS A 163 7.57 8.77 13.77
N VAL A 164 7.97 8.33 14.96
CA VAL A 164 9.31 8.60 15.52
C VAL A 164 10.41 7.94 14.68
N LEU A 165 10.24 6.68 14.28
CA LEU A 165 11.20 5.98 13.42
C LEU A 165 11.30 6.59 12.02
N LEU A 166 10.18 7.08 11.51
CA LEU A 166 10.19 7.83 10.25
C LEU A 166 10.94 9.15 10.40
N ALA A 167 10.70 9.92 11.45
CA ALA A 167 11.47 11.14 11.75
C ALA A 167 12.98 10.85 11.87
N GLN A 168 13.35 9.75 12.54
CA GLN A 168 14.74 9.28 12.63
C GLN A 168 15.34 9.02 11.25
N ALA A 169 14.61 8.35 10.36
CA ALA A 169 15.10 8.06 9.01
C ALA A 169 15.30 9.33 8.18
N LEU A 170 14.44 10.34 8.35
CA LEU A 170 14.51 11.62 7.63
C LEU A 170 15.58 12.58 8.18
N PHE A 171 16.03 12.37 9.42
CA PHE A 171 16.90 13.29 10.14
C PHE A 171 18.27 13.49 9.49
N GLY A 172 18.75 14.73 9.52
CA GLY A 172 20.11 15.11 9.11
C GLY A 172 20.34 15.03 7.60
N ASN A 173 19.31 15.18 6.80
CA ASN A 173 19.35 15.27 5.34
C ASN A 173 20.26 14.20 4.69
N PRO A 174 19.91 12.90 4.74
CA PRO A 174 20.72 11.84 4.14
C PRO A 174 20.81 12.00 2.62
N GLY A 175 21.92 11.59 2.01
CA GLY A 175 22.06 11.60 0.56
C GLY A 175 21.24 10.51 -0.14
N ILE A 176 20.93 9.43 0.59
CA ILE A 176 20.09 8.30 0.14
C ILE A 176 19.10 7.96 1.25
N LEU A 177 17.84 7.85 0.89
CA LEU A 177 16.74 7.50 1.78
C LEU A 177 15.99 6.28 1.25
N ILE A 178 15.94 5.22 2.05
CA ILE A 178 15.22 3.98 1.73
C ILE A 178 14.04 3.83 2.66
N LEU A 179 12.84 3.80 2.11
CA LEU A 179 11.56 3.74 2.83
C LEU A 179 10.77 2.51 2.40
N ASP A 180 10.49 1.61 3.32
CA ASP A 180 9.60 0.46 3.10
C ASP A 180 8.28 0.71 3.82
N GLU A 181 7.20 0.94 3.05
CA GLU A 181 5.85 1.24 3.52
C GLU A 181 5.76 2.44 4.50
N PRO A 182 6.31 3.62 4.16
CA PRO A 182 6.41 4.75 5.09
C PRO A 182 5.07 5.38 5.48
N THR A 183 4.01 5.13 4.72
CA THR A 183 2.65 5.67 4.99
C THR A 183 1.85 4.81 5.96
N ASN A 184 2.30 3.59 6.26
CA ASN A 184 1.61 2.70 7.18
C ASN A 184 1.54 3.30 8.59
N GLY A 185 0.32 3.37 9.14
CA GLY A 185 0.08 3.91 10.48
C GLY A 185 0.15 5.44 10.59
N LEU A 186 0.27 6.16 9.46
CA LEU A 186 0.18 7.60 9.42
C LEU A 186 -1.26 8.06 9.18
N ASP A 187 -1.64 9.15 9.84
CA ASP A 187 -2.86 9.88 9.50
C ASP A 187 -2.67 10.75 8.23
N LEU A 188 -3.76 11.23 7.67
CA LEU A 188 -3.73 12.00 6.42
C LEU A 188 -2.82 13.24 6.50
N LYS A 189 -2.78 13.92 7.65
CA LYS A 189 -1.93 15.12 7.82
C LYS A 189 -0.46 14.76 7.78
N ALA A 190 -0.07 13.67 8.43
CA ALA A 190 1.31 13.16 8.42
C ALA A 190 1.71 12.67 7.02
N VAL A 191 0.80 12.02 6.28
CA VAL A 191 1.06 11.60 4.88
C VAL A 191 1.30 12.82 4.00
N ASN A 192 0.41 13.83 4.04
CA ASN A 192 0.56 15.06 3.25
C ASN A 192 1.88 15.79 3.59
N TRP A 193 2.22 15.87 4.87
CA TRP A 193 3.49 16.47 5.29
C TRP A 193 4.69 15.69 4.73
N LEU A 194 4.64 14.35 4.75
CA LEU A 194 5.69 13.48 4.20
C LEU A 194 5.82 13.66 2.68
N GLU A 195 4.70 13.78 1.97
CA GLU A 195 4.69 14.06 0.52
C GLU A 195 5.39 15.39 0.21
N ASP A 196 5.07 16.44 0.94
CA ASP A 196 5.71 17.75 0.80
C ASP A 196 7.21 17.70 1.13
N PHE A 197 7.58 16.98 2.19
CA PHE A 197 8.98 16.78 2.57
C PHE A 197 9.77 16.08 1.46
N LEU A 198 9.26 14.95 0.96
CA LEU A 198 9.92 14.17 -0.09
C LEU A 198 9.94 14.89 -1.44
N GLY A 199 8.92 15.72 -1.74
CA GLY A 199 8.87 16.56 -2.93
C GLY A 199 9.99 17.60 -2.99
N ASN A 200 10.48 18.03 -1.82
CA ASN A 200 11.59 18.99 -1.69
C ASN A 200 12.94 18.32 -1.38
N PHE A 201 13.00 17.01 -1.32
CA PHE A 201 14.19 16.26 -0.96
C PHE A 201 15.19 16.20 -2.14
N GLU A 202 16.41 16.69 -1.95
CA GLU A 202 17.42 16.77 -3.01
C GLU A 202 18.22 15.47 -3.22
N GLY A 203 18.19 14.54 -2.27
CA GLY A 203 18.89 13.26 -2.34
C GLY A 203 18.21 12.25 -3.26
N THR A 204 18.61 11.00 -3.13
CA THR A 204 17.96 9.85 -3.79
C THR A 204 16.97 9.21 -2.84
N VAL A 205 15.70 9.11 -3.21
CA VAL A 205 14.68 8.40 -2.45
C VAL A 205 14.32 7.10 -3.16
N ILE A 206 14.28 6.01 -2.43
CA ILE A 206 13.80 4.70 -2.90
C ILE A 206 12.71 4.24 -1.96
N VAL A 207 11.48 4.10 -2.47
CA VAL A 207 10.31 3.81 -1.66
C VAL A 207 9.53 2.62 -2.19
N VAL A 208 9.11 1.75 -1.27
CA VAL A 208 8.05 0.75 -1.51
C VAL A 208 6.79 1.25 -0.82
N SER A 209 5.69 1.31 -1.52
CA SER A 209 4.38 1.64 -0.94
C SER A 209 3.24 0.96 -1.71
N HIS A 210 2.17 0.65 -0.99
CA HIS A 210 0.89 0.21 -1.56
C HIS A 210 -0.12 1.37 -1.70
N ASP A 211 0.27 2.58 -1.31
CA ASP A 211 -0.51 3.79 -1.50
C ASP A 211 -0.24 4.42 -2.86
N ARG A 212 -1.22 4.32 -3.77
CA ARG A 212 -1.10 4.85 -5.15
C ARG A 212 -1.03 6.36 -5.19
N HIS A 213 -1.79 7.04 -4.32
CA HIS A 213 -1.74 8.51 -4.24
C HIS A 213 -0.36 8.99 -3.83
N PHE A 214 0.19 8.38 -2.79
CA PHE A 214 1.54 8.67 -2.33
C PHE A 214 2.59 8.44 -3.43
N LEU A 215 2.54 7.27 -4.12
CA LEU A 215 3.45 6.99 -5.23
C LEU A 215 3.33 8.01 -6.37
N ASN A 216 2.10 8.46 -6.68
CA ASN A 216 1.87 9.47 -7.70
C ASN A 216 2.36 10.85 -7.30
N SER A 217 2.24 11.19 -6.02
CA SER A 217 2.66 12.51 -5.48
C SER A 217 4.17 12.66 -5.40
N VAL A 218 4.89 11.59 -4.99
CA VAL A 218 6.33 11.72 -4.67
C VAL A 218 7.26 11.11 -5.71
N CYS A 219 6.83 10.08 -6.46
CA CYS A 219 7.73 9.36 -7.37
C CYS A 219 7.91 10.06 -8.71
N THR A 220 9.16 10.21 -9.13
CA THR A 220 9.56 10.68 -10.46
C THR A 220 9.84 9.53 -11.40
N GLN A 221 10.15 8.36 -10.87
CA GLN A 221 10.46 7.14 -11.62
C GLN A 221 9.90 5.90 -10.90
N MET A 222 9.55 4.88 -11.66
CA MET A 222 9.06 3.59 -11.16
C MET A 222 10.06 2.49 -11.46
N ALA A 223 10.49 1.76 -10.44
CA ALA A 223 11.31 0.56 -10.57
C ALA A 223 10.41 -0.68 -10.48
N ASP A 224 10.13 -1.26 -11.62
CA ASP A 224 9.20 -2.38 -11.79
C ASP A 224 9.92 -3.72 -11.63
N VAL A 225 9.59 -4.46 -10.57
CA VAL A 225 10.11 -5.79 -10.25
C VAL A 225 9.17 -6.84 -10.82
N ASP A 226 9.58 -7.48 -11.92
CA ASP A 226 8.79 -8.53 -12.56
C ASP A 226 9.70 -9.64 -13.12
N PHE A 227 9.33 -10.90 -12.91
CA PHE A 227 10.08 -12.10 -13.35
C PHE A 227 11.58 -12.11 -13.01
N GLY A 228 11.93 -11.59 -11.82
CA GLY A 228 13.31 -11.54 -11.35
C GLY A 228 14.17 -10.49 -12.04
N LYS A 229 13.56 -9.61 -12.83
CA LYS A 229 14.21 -8.43 -13.44
C LYS A 229 13.65 -7.16 -12.85
N ILE A 230 14.42 -6.11 -12.87
CA ILE A 230 13.97 -4.79 -12.44
C ILE A 230 14.23 -3.81 -13.57
N LYS A 231 13.17 -3.07 -13.95
CA LYS A 231 13.25 -2.03 -14.99
C LYS A 231 12.80 -0.70 -14.43
N ILE A 232 13.52 0.36 -14.79
CA ILE A 232 13.14 1.73 -14.42
C ILE A 232 12.35 2.36 -15.56
N TYR A 233 11.22 2.96 -15.20
CA TYR A 233 10.35 3.76 -16.06
C TYR A 233 10.34 5.19 -15.55
N VAL A 234 10.48 6.15 -16.46
CA VAL A 234 10.36 7.57 -16.13
C VAL A 234 8.88 7.93 -16.01
N GLY A 235 8.51 8.60 -14.93
CA GLY A 235 7.14 8.98 -14.61
C GLY A 235 6.65 8.39 -13.29
N ASN A 236 5.45 8.77 -12.88
CA ASN A 236 4.81 8.27 -11.67
C ASN A 236 4.08 6.93 -11.89
N TYR A 237 3.36 6.47 -10.85
CA TYR A 237 2.67 5.19 -10.90
C TYR A 237 1.58 5.13 -11.99
N ASP A 238 0.75 6.17 -12.14
CA ASP A 238 -0.33 6.17 -13.13
C ASP A 238 0.23 6.14 -14.55
N PHE A 239 1.27 6.92 -14.82
CA PHE A 239 1.93 6.89 -16.13
C PHE A 239 2.54 5.52 -16.46
N TRP A 240 3.20 4.90 -15.46
CA TRP A 240 3.70 3.53 -15.60
C TRP A 240 2.57 2.53 -15.88
N TYR A 241 1.47 2.62 -15.11
CA TYR A 241 0.33 1.71 -15.25
C TYR A 241 -0.31 1.82 -16.62
N GLU A 242 -0.64 3.03 -17.08
CA GLU A 242 -1.22 3.26 -18.40
C GLU A 242 -0.29 2.80 -19.52
N SER A 243 1.00 3.14 -19.44
CA SER A 243 2.01 2.74 -20.42
C SER A 243 2.18 1.23 -20.48
N SER A 244 2.16 0.54 -19.35
CA SER A 244 2.28 -0.91 -19.27
C SER A 244 1.05 -1.62 -19.86
N GLN A 245 -0.15 -1.12 -19.60
CA GLN A 245 -1.40 -1.64 -20.17
C GLN A 245 -1.44 -1.44 -21.69
N LEU A 246 -1.05 -0.27 -22.17
CA LEU A 246 -0.97 0.02 -23.61
C LEU A 246 0.02 -0.90 -24.31
N ALA A 247 1.22 -1.07 -23.75
CA ALA A 247 2.25 -1.95 -24.31
C ALA A 247 1.77 -3.41 -24.39
N LEU A 248 1.08 -3.88 -23.36
CA LEU A 248 0.49 -5.22 -23.33
C LEU A 248 -0.60 -5.38 -24.40
N GLN A 249 -1.48 -4.38 -24.56
CA GLN A 249 -2.53 -4.41 -25.56
C GLN A 249 -1.94 -4.42 -26.98
N MET A 250 -0.97 -3.55 -27.25
CA MET A 250 -0.28 -3.50 -28.55
C MET A 250 0.40 -4.84 -28.88
N SER A 251 1.05 -5.47 -27.91
CA SER A 251 1.69 -6.78 -28.10
C SER A 251 0.66 -7.88 -28.41
N LYS A 252 -0.48 -7.90 -27.71
CA LYS A 252 -1.59 -8.83 -27.98
C LYS A 252 -2.16 -8.63 -29.39
N ASP A 253 -2.39 -7.37 -29.80
CA ASP A 253 -2.92 -7.04 -31.12
C ASP A 253 -1.94 -7.43 -32.24
N GLN A 254 -0.64 -7.24 -32.03
CA GLN A 254 0.40 -7.69 -32.96
C GLN A 254 0.43 -9.22 -33.09
N ASN A 255 0.37 -9.93 -31.96
CA ASN A 255 0.33 -11.39 -31.97
C ASN A 255 -0.93 -11.92 -32.66
N LYS A 256 -2.10 -11.32 -32.40
CA LYS A 256 -3.34 -11.69 -33.06
C LYS A 256 -3.23 -11.54 -34.59
N LYS A 257 -2.65 -10.44 -35.09
CA LYS A 257 -2.39 -10.23 -36.51
C LYS A 257 -1.42 -11.28 -37.08
N LYS A 258 -0.37 -11.63 -36.33
CA LYS A 258 0.58 -12.70 -36.71
C LYS A 258 -0.12 -14.07 -36.74
N GLU A 259 -0.98 -14.39 -35.77
CA GLU A 259 -1.76 -15.64 -35.74
C GLU A 259 -2.72 -15.75 -36.95
N GLU A 260 -3.46 -14.67 -37.26
CA GLU A 260 -4.31 -14.59 -38.43
C GLU A 260 -3.51 -14.83 -39.72
N LYS A 261 -2.32 -14.24 -39.82
CA LYS A 261 -1.42 -14.44 -40.98
C LYS A 261 -0.86 -15.85 -41.05
N ILE A 262 -0.49 -16.45 -39.91
CA ILE A 262 -0.05 -17.84 -39.83
C ILE A 262 -1.16 -18.76 -40.35
N LYS A 263 -2.40 -18.56 -39.89
CA LYS A 263 -3.57 -19.35 -40.31
C LYS A 263 -3.82 -19.23 -41.82
N GLU A 264 -3.81 -18.01 -42.35
CA GLU A 264 -3.96 -17.77 -43.80
C GLU A 264 -2.89 -18.50 -44.62
N LEU A 265 -1.64 -18.45 -44.17
CA LEU A 265 -0.53 -19.11 -44.85
C LEU A 265 -0.63 -20.64 -44.73
N GLN A 266 -1.02 -21.19 -43.59
CA GLN A 266 -1.25 -22.62 -43.40
C GLN A 266 -2.36 -23.14 -44.31
N ASP A 267 -3.50 -22.44 -44.34
CA ASP A 267 -4.63 -22.79 -45.20
C ASP A 267 -4.23 -22.78 -46.69
N PHE A 268 -3.43 -21.77 -47.10
CA PHE A 268 -2.91 -21.72 -48.48
C PHE A 268 -1.98 -22.88 -48.80
N VAL A 269 -1.03 -23.16 -47.91
CA VAL A 269 -0.09 -24.29 -48.09
C VAL A 269 -0.84 -25.62 -48.15
N ALA A 270 -1.81 -25.83 -47.27
CA ALA A 270 -2.63 -27.05 -47.25
C ALA A 270 -3.41 -27.26 -48.56
N ARG A 271 -4.01 -26.19 -49.11
CA ARG A 271 -4.82 -26.26 -50.36
C ARG A 271 -3.99 -26.48 -51.60
N PHE A 272 -2.78 -25.94 -51.67
CA PHE A 272 -2.02 -25.85 -52.92
C PHE A 272 -0.69 -26.61 -52.94
N SER A 273 -0.31 -27.28 -51.85
CA SER A 273 0.94 -28.07 -51.79
C SER A 273 1.01 -29.21 -52.81
N ALA A 274 -0.12 -29.83 -53.12
CA ALA A 274 -0.23 -30.93 -54.08
C ALA A 274 -0.45 -30.48 -55.53
N ASN A 275 -0.65 -29.17 -55.77
CA ASN A 275 -0.93 -28.64 -57.12
C ASN A 275 0.35 -28.23 -57.82
N ALA A 276 0.73 -28.93 -58.91
CA ALA A 276 1.99 -28.73 -59.64
C ALA A 276 2.19 -27.27 -60.14
N SER A 277 1.13 -26.59 -60.55
CA SER A 277 1.20 -25.21 -61.07
C SER A 277 1.42 -24.17 -59.97
N LYS A 278 1.01 -24.46 -58.71
CA LYS A 278 1.11 -23.55 -57.56
C LYS A 278 2.14 -24.00 -56.51
N SER A 279 2.82 -25.12 -56.72
CA SER A 279 3.80 -25.70 -55.78
C SER A 279 4.91 -24.71 -55.40
N LYS A 280 5.43 -23.95 -56.34
CA LYS A 280 6.46 -22.91 -56.06
C LYS A 280 5.93 -21.81 -55.12
N GLN A 281 4.67 -21.41 -55.30
CA GLN A 281 4.03 -20.40 -54.42
C GLN A 281 3.77 -20.98 -53.02
N ALA A 282 3.32 -22.25 -52.92
CA ALA A 282 3.15 -22.93 -51.65
C ALA A 282 4.47 -23.06 -50.89
N THR A 283 5.57 -23.40 -51.58
CA THR A 283 6.92 -23.49 -50.99
C THR A 283 7.42 -22.12 -50.51
N SER A 284 7.19 -21.06 -51.28
CA SER A 284 7.54 -19.70 -50.86
C SER A 284 6.78 -19.26 -49.63
N ARG A 285 5.47 -19.56 -49.55
CA ARG A 285 4.64 -19.22 -48.38
C ARG A 285 4.96 -20.07 -47.16
N LYS A 286 5.38 -21.33 -47.34
CA LYS A 286 5.91 -22.17 -46.25
C LYS A 286 7.19 -21.53 -45.66
N LYS A 287 8.13 -21.08 -46.50
CA LYS A 287 9.32 -20.36 -46.00
C LYS A 287 8.97 -19.06 -45.27
N LEU A 288 7.90 -18.38 -45.69
CA LEU A 288 7.42 -17.18 -44.96
C LEU A 288 6.81 -17.55 -43.63
N LEU A 289 6.02 -18.64 -43.58
CA LEU A 289 5.45 -19.20 -42.33
C LEU A 289 6.54 -19.55 -41.32
N ASP A 290 7.62 -20.20 -41.77
CA ASP A 290 8.75 -20.60 -40.91
C ASP A 290 9.52 -19.39 -40.30
N LYS A 291 9.34 -18.20 -40.87
CA LYS A 291 9.96 -16.94 -40.40
C LYS A 291 9.08 -16.14 -39.44
N ILE A 292 7.78 -16.42 -39.39
CA ILE A 292 6.88 -15.71 -38.50
C ILE A 292 6.99 -16.32 -37.12
N THR A 293 7.54 -15.57 -36.17
CA THR A 293 7.56 -15.91 -34.74
C THR A 293 6.53 -15.07 -34.01
N LEU A 294 5.76 -15.71 -33.17
CA LEU A 294 4.94 -15.01 -32.17
C LEU A 294 5.87 -14.43 -31.11
N ASP A 295 5.60 -13.20 -30.69
CA ASP A 295 6.29 -12.65 -29.55
C ASP A 295 5.86 -13.43 -28.31
N ASP A 296 6.81 -13.86 -27.52
CA ASP A 296 6.54 -14.48 -26.21
C ASP A 296 6.06 -13.36 -25.28
N ILE A 297 4.74 -13.19 -25.24
CA ILE A 297 4.10 -12.28 -24.28
C ILE A 297 4.14 -13.03 -22.94
N GLN A 298 5.20 -12.79 -22.16
CA GLN A 298 5.19 -13.24 -20.79
C GLN A 298 4.09 -12.44 -20.04
N PRO A 299 3.03 -13.11 -19.58
CA PRO A 299 2.05 -12.43 -18.75
C PRO A 299 2.76 -11.92 -17.50
N SER A 300 2.47 -10.68 -17.07
CA SER A 300 3.04 -10.16 -15.82
C SER A 300 2.82 -11.15 -14.69
N SER A 301 3.77 -11.25 -13.77
CA SER A 301 3.62 -12.04 -12.55
C SER A 301 2.52 -11.49 -11.63
N ARG A 302 2.06 -10.26 -11.90
CA ARG A 302 0.95 -9.62 -11.20
C ARG A 302 -0.36 -10.34 -11.49
N LYS A 303 -1.08 -10.65 -10.43
CA LYS A 303 -2.40 -11.27 -10.52
C LYS A 303 -3.42 -10.36 -9.86
N TYR A 304 -4.47 -10.03 -10.59
CA TYR A 304 -5.59 -9.24 -10.09
C TYR A 304 -6.71 -10.18 -9.67
N PRO A 305 -7.20 -10.13 -8.42
CA PRO A 305 -8.40 -10.86 -8.05
C PRO A 305 -9.61 -10.30 -8.80
N PHE A 306 -10.61 -11.11 -9.01
CA PHE A 306 -11.88 -10.64 -9.55
C PHE A 306 -12.76 -10.14 -8.42
N VAL A 307 -13.03 -8.84 -8.37
CA VAL A 307 -13.96 -8.23 -7.44
C VAL A 307 -15.12 -7.61 -8.21
N GLY A 308 -16.32 -8.10 -7.97
CA GLY A 308 -17.53 -7.58 -8.59
C GLY A 308 -18.75 -7.87 -7.72
N PHE A 309 -19.51 -6.83 -7.45
CA PHE A 309 -20.71 -6.92 -6.61
C PHE A 309 -21.95 -6.76 -7.47
N THR A 310 -22.93 -7.64 -7.29
CA THR A 310 -24.19 -7.61 -8.01
C THR A 310 -25.32 -7.72 -6.97
N PRO A 311 -26.18 -6.69 -6.81
CA PRO A 311 -27.29 -6.79 -5.89
C PRO A 311 -28.36 -7.73 -6.44
N GLU A 312 -28.97 -8.54 -5.57
CA GLU A 312 -30.10 -9.41 -5.94
C GLU A 312 -31.32 -8.61 -6.36
N ARG A 313 -31.52 -7.44 -5.72
CA ARG A 313 -32.61 -6.51 -6.04
C ARG A 313 -32.15 -5.06 -5.90
N GLU A 314 -32.81 -4.16 -6.60
CA GLU A 314 -32.57 -2.72 -6.45
C GLU A 314 -33.04 -2.21 -5.08
N VAL A 315 -32.39 -1.14 -4.61
CA VAL A 315 -32.82 -0.41 -3.41
C VAL A 315 -34.12 0.34 -3.67
N GLY A 316 -34.98 0.41 -2.67
CA GLY A 316 -36.14 1.26 -2.67
C GLY A 316 -35.81 2.75 -2.46
N ASN A 317 -36.81 3.55 -2.11
CA ASN A 317 -36.63 4.98 -1.84
C ASN A 317 -36.04 5.23 -0.44
N ASP A 318 -36.46 4.43 0.54
CA ASP A 318 -35.99 4.52 1.91
C ASP A 318 -34.83 3.53 2.09
N ILE A 319 -33.63 4.03 2.35
CA ILE A 319 -32.43 3.20 2.47
C ILE A 319 -32.01 3.10 3.94
N LEU A 320 -31.59 4.21 4.53
CA LEU A 320 -31.21 4.30 5.94
C LEU A 320 -31.52 5.69 6.46
N ALA A 321 -32.14 5.75 7.62
CA ALA A 321 -32.29 6.97 8.41
C ALA A 321 -31.64 6.77 9.79
N VAL A 322 -30.79 7.70 10.19
CA VAL A 322 -30.16 7.77 11.51
C VAL A 322 -30.63 9.05 12.18
N LYS A 323 -31.12 8.93 13.42
CA LYS A 323 -31.70 10.04 14.16
C LYS A 323 -31.21 10.07 15.61
N ASP A 324 -30.66 11.23 16.00
CA ASP A 324 -30.23 11.55 17.38
C ASP A 324 -29.33 10.48 18.00
N LEU A 325 -28.50 9.82 17.17
CA LEU A 325 -27.69 8.69 17.57
C LEU A 325 -26.49 9.13 18.40
N SER A 326 -26.35 8.58 19.61
CA SER A 326 -25.21 8.84 20.48
C SER A 326 -24.64 7.56 21.05
N LYS A 327 -23.32 7.52 21.23
CA LYS A 327 -22.60 6.39 21.83
C LYS A 327 -21.35 6.83 22.57
N THR A 328 -21.15 6.24 23.75
CA THR A 328 -19.94 6.38 24.57
C THR A 328 -19.19 5.06 24.57
N VAL A 329 -17.89 5.11 24.32
CA VAL A 329 -16.97 3.95 24.35
C VAL A 329 -15.84 4.29 25.31
N ASP A 330 -15.57 3.40 26.27
CA ASP A 330 -14.51 3.57 27.29
C ASP A 330 -14.54 4.93 28.01
N GLY A 331 -15.75 5.43 28.29
CA GLY A 331 -15.97 6.71 28.97
C GLY A 331 -15.83 7.96 28.07
N VAL A 332 -15.52 7.79 26.79
CA VAL A 332 -15.45 8.87 25.81
C VAL A 332 -16.68 8.83 24.90
N LYS A 333 -17.35 9.97 24.75
CA LYS A 333 -18.49 10.11 23.83
C LYS A 333 -17.96 10.21 22.39
N VAL A 334 -18.05 9.11 21.64
CA VAL A 334 -17.52 9.01 20.29
C VAL A 334 -18.53 9.41 19.20
N LEU A 335 -19.84 9.30 19.50
CA LEU A 335 -20.94 9.77 18.65
C LEU A 335 -21.85 10.63 19.51
N ASP A 336 -22.16 11.83 19.03
CA ASP A 336 -23.02 12.78 19.73
C ASP A 336 -24.09 13.36 18.80
N ASN A 337 -25.34 12.94 19.03
CA ASN A 337 -26.52 13.43 18.33
C ASN A 337 -26.38 13.37 16.79
N VAL A 338 -25.91 12.23 16.27
CA VAL A 338 -25.65 12.01 14.84
C VAL A 338 -26.96 11.85 14.10
N ASN A 339 -27.13 12.64 13.04
CA ASN A 339 -28.31 12.65 12.19
C ASN A 339 -27.92 12.67 10.71
N PHE A 340 -28.35 11.68 9.94
CA PHE A 340 -28.23 11.67 8.48
C PHE A 340 -29.20 10.69 7.83
N ILE A 341 -29.49 10.91 6.55
CA ILE A 341 -30.32 10.03 5.72
C ILE A 341 -29.50 9.61 4.50
N VAL A 342 -29.53 8.33 4.17
CA VAL A 342 -28.87 7.79 2.97
C VAL A 342 -29.88 7.76 1.83
N ASN A 343 -29.52 8.38 0.72
CA ASN A 343 -30.33 8.44 -0.50
C ASN A 343 -29.87 7.40 -1.53
N LYS A 344 -30.73 7.09 -2.49
CA LYS A 344 -30.40 6.17 -3.59
C LYS A 344 -29.19 6.69 -4.38
N GLY A 345 -28.17 5.83 -4.54
CA GLY A 345 -26.95 6.15 -5.26
C GLY A 345 -25.86 6.83 -4.40
N ASP A 346 -26.12 7.07 -3.12
CA ASP A 346 -25.10 7.58 -2.22
C ASP A 346 -23.96 6.54 -2.06
N LYS A 347 -22.75 7.01 -2.28
CA LYS A 347 -21.51 6.32 -1.95
C LYS A 347 -20.78 7.18 -0.90
N ILE A 348 -20.99 6.84 0.35
CA ILE A 348 -20.60 7.66 1.50
C ILE A 348 -19.26 7.18 2.02
N ALA A 349 -18.28 8.07 2.08
CA ALA A 349 -17.06 7.84 2.84
C ALA A 349 -17.22 8.40 4.26
N LEU A 350 -17.00 7.55 5.26
CA LEU A 350 -16.89 7.94 6.66
C LEU A 350 -15.41 8.21 6.95
N ILE A 351 -15.11 9.41 7.44
CA ILE A 351 -13.76 9.83 7.79
C ILE A 351 -13.73 10.44 9.20
N GLY A 352 -12.57 10.74 9.72
CA GLY A 352 -12.37 11.36 11.03
C GLY A 352 -11.95 10.37 12.11
N ASN A 353 -12.57 10.42 13.27
CA ASN A 353 -12.21 9.58 14.41
C ASN A 353 -12.49 8.09 14.14
N GLU A 354 -11.43 7.28 14.09
CA GLU A 354 -11.53 5.85 13.72
C GLU A 354 -12.42 5.03 14.67
N ILE A 355 -12.34 5.30 15.97
CA ILE A 355 -13.15 4.60 16.97
C ILE A 355 -14.64 4.92 16.73
N ALA A 356 -14.95 6.18 16.43
CA ALA A 356 -16.30 6.62 16.13
C ALA A 356 -16.82 6.00 14.82
N VAL A 357 -16.01 5.96 13.78
CA VAL A 357 -16.34 5.33 12.48
C VAL A 357 -16.66 3.85 12.65
N THR A 358 -15.76 3.09 13.29
CA THR A 358 -15.98 1.66 13.55
C THR A 358 -17.18 1.42 14.45
N THR A 359 -17.39 2.28 15.45
CA THR A 359 -18.56 2.21 16.35
C THR A 359 -19.85 2.41 15.57
N LEU A 360 -19.90 3.39 14.66
CA LEU A 360 -21.06 3.63 13.81
C LEU A 360 -21.35 2.41 12.92
N PHE A 361 -20.33 1.83 12.29
CA PHE A 361 -20.51 0.60 11.50
C PHE A 361 -21.08 -0.55 12.32
N LYS A 362 -20.56 -0.80 13.53
CA LYS A 362 -21.06 -1.86 14.42
C LYS A 362 -22.51 -1.64 14.83
N ILE A 363 -22.91 -0.39 15.09
CA ILE A 363 -24.30 -0.05 15.38
C ILE A 363 -25.19 -0.34 14.16
N LEU A 364 -24.83 0.15 12.97
CA LEU A 364 -25.59 -0.05 11.74
C LEU A 364 -25.66 -1.53 11.31
N ALA A 365 -24.63 -2.32 11.65
CA ALA A 365 -24.62 -3.76 11.42
C ALA A 365 -25.44 -4.55 12.46
N GLY A 366 -25.89 -3.90 13.54
CA GLY A 366 -26.64 -4.55 14.64
C GLY A 366 -25.76 -5.33 15.62
N GLU A 367 -24.45 -5.08 15.61
CA GLU A 367 -23.48 -5.71 16.52
C GLU A 367 -23.33 -4.93 17.85
N MET A 368 -23.79 -3.69 17.88
CA MET A 368 -23.72 -2.80 19.05
C MET A 368 -24.98 -1.96 19.15
N GLU A 369 -25.49 -1.80 20.37
CA GLU A 369 -26.63 -0.91 20.63
C GLU A 369 -26.16 0.53 20.88
N PRO A 370 -26.86 1.55 20.36
CA PRO A 370 -26.61 2.94 20.71
C PRO A 370 -27.00 3.22 22.17
N ASP A 371 -26.42 4.27 22.76
CA ASP A 371 -26.83 4.72 24.10
C ASP A 371 -28.12 5.52 24.03
N SER A 372 -28.34 6.25 22.93
CA SER A 372 -29.58 6.98 22.63
C SER A 372 -29.73 7.17 21.12
N GLY A 373 -30.95 7.55 20.71
CA GLY A 373 -31.28 7.70 19.32
C GLY A 373 -31.69 6.38 18.65
N GLU A 374 -31.96 6.45 17.37
CA GLU A 374 -32.42 5.30 16.60
C GLU A 374 -31.88 5.32 15.17
N PHE A 375 -31.83 4.16 14.54
CA PHE A 375 -31.61 4.02 13.11
C PHE A 375 -32.60 3.03 12.51
N LYS A 376 -32.91 3.23 11.24
CA LYS A 376 -33.87 2.39 10.53
C LYS A 376 -33.42 2.12 9.10
N TRP A 377 -33.27 0.84 8.78
CA TRP A 377 -33.11 0.37 7.41
C TRP A 377 -34.44 0.28 6.66
N GLY A 378 -34.43 0.61 5.39
CA GLY A 378 -35.58 0.41 4.51
C GLY A 378 -35.94 -1.07 4.35
N ILE A 379 -37.22 -1.35 4.08
CA ILE A 379 -37.76 -2.73 3.97
C ILE A 379 -37.11 -3.54 2.83
N THR A 380 -36.66 -2.87 1.76
CA THR A 380 -36.04 -3.50 0.59
C THR A 380 -34.54 -3.70 0.74
N ILE A 381 -33.95 -3.26 1.85
CA ILE A 381 -32.52 -3.23 2.04
C ILE A 381 -32.00 -4.58 2.53
N THR A 382 -30.96 -5.05 1.84
CA THR A 382 -30.08 -6.12 2.28
C THR A 382 -28.67 -5.53 2.41
N ASN A 383 -28.11 -5.54 3.59
CA ASN A 383 -26.78 -5.01 3.83
C ASN A 383 -25.76 -6.14 4.04
N SER A 384 -24.51 -5.87 3.71
CA SER A 384 -23.37 -6.73 4.01
C SER A 384 -22.26 -5.90 4.62
N TYR A 385 -21.70 -6.37 5.72
CA TYR A 385 -20.72 -5.67 6.50
C TYR A 385 -19.35 -6.34 6.43
N PHE A 386 -18.34 -5.55 6.11
CA PHE A 386 -16.93 -5.90 6.20
C PHE A 386 -16.31 -5.17 7.39
N PRO A 387 -16.02 -5.87 8.51
CA PRO A 387 -15.43 -5.26 9.70
C PRO A 387 -13.91 -5.08 9.53
N THR A 388 -13.35 -4.07 10.20
CA THR A 388 -11.90 -3.87 10.29
C THR A 388 -11.21 -5.08 10.93
N ASP A 389 -11.75 -5.59 12.04
CA ASP A 389 -11.28 -6.80 12.70
C ASP A 389 -12.03 -8.02 12.20
N ASN A 390 -11.33 -8.85 11.44
CA ASN A 390 -11.85 -10.08 10.86
C ASN A 390 -11.56 -11.34 11.71
N SER A 391 -10.92 -11.21 12.85
CA SER A 391 -10.43 -12.33 13.68
C SER A 391 -11.55 -13.32 14.03
N ALA A 392 -12.75 -12.84 14.32
CA ALA A 392 -13.90 -13.68 14.66
C ALA A 392 -14.30 -14.68 13.57
N PHE A 393 -13.93 -14.42 12.30
CA PHE A 393 -14.24 -15.30 11.17
C PHE A 393 -13.18 -16.36 10.91
N PHE A 394 -11.97 -16.19 11.42
CA PHE A 394 -10.80 -16.98 11.06
C PHE A 394 -10.09 -17.62 12.25
N ASP A 395 -10.01 -16.95 13.39
CA ASP A 395 -9.24 -17.44 14.54
C ASP A 395 -9.85 -18.71 15.10
N GLY A 396 -9.00 -19.74 15.21
CA GLY A 396 -9.42 -21.09 15.63
C GLY A 396 -10.27 -21.85 14.62
N CYS A 397 -10.50 -21.31 13.42
CA CYS A 397 -11.28 -21.98 12.38
C CYS A 397 -10.39 -22.95 11.58
N THR A 398 -10.62 -24.25 11.73
CA THR A 398 -9.88 -25.33 11.06
C THR A 398 -10.53 -25.80 9.75
N LEU A 399 -11.61 -25.15 9.31
CA LEU A 399 -12.24 -25.43 8.03
C LEU A 399 -11.30 -25.08 6.87
N SER A 400 -11.34 -25.89 5.81
CA SER A 400 -10.74 -25.49 4.54
C SER A 400 -11.41 -24.23 3.99
N LEU A 401 -10.72 -23.44 3.16
CA LEU A 401 -11.34 -22.27 2.54
C LEU A 401 -12.58 -22.61 1.73
N VAL A 402 -12.60 -23.78 1.10
CA VAL A 402 -13.77 -24.29 0.37
C VAL A 402 -14.96 -24.45 1.32
N ASP A 403 -14.75 -25.08 2.47
CA ASP A 403 -15.83 -25.31 3.45
C ASP A 403 -16.20 -24.02 4.18
N TRP A 404 -15.23 -23.17 4.45
CA TRP A 404 -15.46 -21.87 5.06
C TRP A 404 -16.35 -20.99 4.17
N LEU A 405 -16.04 -20.86 2.86
CA LEU A 405 -16.81 -20.03 1.94
C LEU A 405 -18.18 -20.65 1.62
N ARG A 406 -18.27 -22.00 1.60
CA ARG A 406 -19.52 -22.74 1.36
C ARG A 406 -20.62 -22.37 2.35
N GLN A 407 -20.27 -22.00 3.59
CA GLN A 407 -21.25 -21.59 4.61
C GLN A 407 -22.08 -20.39 4.16
N TYR A 408 -21.46 -19.49 3.39
CA TYR A 408 -22.04 -18.20 2.97
C TYR A 408 -22.62 -18.22 1.55
N SER A 409 -22.53 -19.35 0.84
CA SER A 409 -23.02 -19.48 -0.54
C SER A 409 -24.37 -20.19 -0.58
N GLU A 410 -25.25 -19.74 -1.45
CA GLU A 410 -26.48 -20.50 -1.78
C GLU A 410 -26.14 -21.74 -2.59
N GLU A 411 -25.30 -21.62 -3.60
CA GLU A 411 -24.75 -22.73 -4.40
C GLU A 411 -23.64 -23.42 -3.59
N LYS A 412 -23.89 -24.69 -3.21
CA LYS A 412 -23.03 -25.45 -2.31
C LYS A 412 -22.05 -26.38 -3.02
N SER A 413 -22.12 -26.49 -4.35
CA SER A 413 -21.24 -27.40 -5.09
C SER A 413 -19.76 -27.00 -4.95
N GLU A 414 -18.90 -28.01 -4.77
CA GLU A 414 -17.47 -27.76 -4.62
C GLU A 414 -16.87 -27.08 -5.86
N SER A 415 -17.34 -27.46 -7.04
CA SER A 415 -16.89 -26.87 -8.31
C SER A 415 -17.16 -25.36 -8.36
N TYR A 416 -18.35 -24.92 -7.92
CA TYR A 416 -18.70 -23.50 -7.87
C TYR A 416 -17.83 -22.73 -6.87
N ILE A 417 -17.70 -23.25 -5.65
CA ILE A 417 -16.89 -22.62 -4.59
C ILE A 417 -15.42 -22.54 -4.98
N ARG A 418 -14.84 -23.61 -5.53
CA ARG A 418 -13.45 -23.59 -6.03
C ARG A 418 -13.26 -22.61 -7.19
N GLY A 419 -14.23 -22.54 -8.10
CA GLY A 419 -14.22 -21.55 -9.19
C GLY A 419 -14.24 -20.13 -8.67
N PHE A 420 -15.03 -19.87 -7.62
CA PHE A 420 -15.11 -18.59 -6.98
C PHE A 420 -13.79 -18.21 -6.27
N LEU A 421 -13.24 -19.13 -5.47
CA LEU A 421 -11.94 -18.95 -4.82
C LEU A 421 -10.81 -18.75 -5.83
N GLY A 422 -10.83 -19.47 -6.95
CA GLY A 422 -9.84 -19.32 -8.02
C GLY A 422 -9.83 -17.91 -8.62
N ARG A 423 -11.00 -17.27 -8.79
CA ARG A 423 -11.11 -15.87 -9.21
C ARG A 423 -10.54 -14.91 -8.18
N MET A 424 -10.55 -15.29 -6.91
CA MET A 424 -9.95 -14.54 -5.80
C MET A 424 -8.50 -14.94 -5.51
N LEU A 425 -7.84 -15.61 -6.47
CA LEU A 425 -6.45 -16.04 -6.43
C LEU A 425 -6.13 -17.16 -5.41
N PHE A 426 -7.12 -17.95 -5.04
CA PHE A 426 -6.93 -19.20 -4.29
C PHE A 426 -7.09 -20.38 -5.23
N SER A 427 -6.01 -20.89 -5.78
CA SER A 427 -6.01 -21.98 -6.76
C SER A 427 -5.38 -23.25 -6.21
N GLY A 428 -5.84 -24.42 -6.70
CA GLY A 428 -5.27 -25.70 -6.35
C GLY A 428 -5.30 -25.99 -4.84
N GLU A 429 -4.14 -26.23 -4.26
CA GLU A 429 -3.98 -26.54 -2.83
C GLU A 429 -4.25 -25.32 -1.91
N GLU A 430 -4.14 -24.11 -2.43
CA GLU A 430 -4.43 -22.91 -1.64
C GLU A 430 -5.88 -22.84 -1.17
N ALA A 431 -6.82 -23.35 -1.98
CA ALA A 431 -8.23 -23.45 -1.62
C ALA A 431 -8.50 -24.46 -0.49
N LEU A 432 -7.54 -25.34 -0.20
CA LEU A 432 -7.62 -26.34 0.86
C LEU A 432 -6.93 -25.91 2.16
N LYS A 433 -6.27 -24.77 2.19
CA LYS A 433 -5.69 -24.20 3.43
C LYS A 433 -6.78 -24.06 4.49
N GLU A 434 -6.42 -24.26 5.74
CA GLU A 434 -7.28 -23.93 6.87
C GLU A 434 -7.44 -22.41 7.01
N ALA A 435 -8.63 -21.98 7.39
CA ALA A 435 -8.94 -20.56 7.50
C ALA A 435 -8.11 -19.81 8.56
N ASN A 436 -7.65 -20.51 9.61
CA ASN A 436 -6.84 -19.95 10.69
C ASN A 436 -5.38 -19.66 10.32
N VAL A 437 -4.86 -20.19 9.21
CA VAL A 437 -3.46 -20.00 8.79
C VAL A 437 -3.28 -18.91 7.72
N LEU A 438 -4.34 -18.19 7.38
CA LEU A 438 -4.33 -17.19 6.33
C LEU A 438 -3.56 -15.93 6.76
N SER A 439 -2.84 -15.34 5.81
CA SER A 439 -2.27 -14.00 5.93
C SER A 439 -3.37 -12.91 5.96
N GLY A 440 -3.03 -11.71 6.42
CA GLY A 440 -3.98 -10.59 6.46
C GLY A 440 -4.65 -10.32 5.12
N GLY A 441 -3.89 -10.25 4.02
CA GLY A 441 -4.43 -10.03 2.68
C GLY A 441 -5.30 -11.19 2.17
N GLU A 442 -4.95 -12.44 2.51
CA GLU A 442 -5.78 -13.62 2.21
C GLU A 442 -7.12 -13.58 2.97
N LYS A 443 -7.11 -13.21 4.26
CA LYS A 443 -8.33 -13.00 5.07
C LYS A 443 -9.24 -11.95 4.43
N VAL A 444 -8.69 -10.81 4.02
CA VAL A 444 -9.46 -9.74 3.34
C VAL A 444 -10.09 -10.25 2.04
N ARG A 445 -9.35 -10.98 1.19
CA ARG A 445 -9.90 -11.56 -0.05
C ARG A 445 -11.01 -12.58 0.23
N CYS A 446 -10.89 -13.37 1.29
CA CYS A 446 -11.97 -14.27 1.73
C CYS A 446 -13.21 -13.49 2.18
N MET A 447 -13.05 -12.42 2.96
CA MET A 447 -14.17 -11.58 3.40
C MET A 447 -14.85 -10.89 2.23
N LEU A 448 -14.11 -10.41 1.24
CA LEU A 448 -14.67 -9.86 0.00
C LEU A 448 -15.46 -10.93 -0.79
N SER A 449 -14.95 -12.17 -0.82
CA SER A 449 -15.67 -13.31 -1.43
C SER A 449 -17.02 -13.54 -0.76
N LYS A 450 -17.04 -13.54 0.58
CA LYS A 450 -18.28 -13.64 1.38
C LYS A 450 -19.25 -12.51 1.05
N MET A 451 -18.76 -11.28 0.95
CA MET A 451 -19.60 -10.12 0.60
C MET A 451 -20.17 -10.23 -0.81
N MET A 452 -19.37 -10.64 -1.79
CA MET A 452 -19.85 -10.85 -3.16
C MET A 452 -20.95 -11.91 -3.23
N LEU A 453 -20.85 -12.98 -2.44
CA LEU A 453 -21.87 -14.03 -2.38
C LEU A 453 -23.16 -13.60 -1.69
N SER A 454 -23.14 -12.54 -0.87
CA SER A 454 -24.34 -12.05 -0.18
C SER A 454 -25.36 -11.38 -1.12
N ASN A 455 -24.93 -10.95 -2.30
CA ASN A 455 -25.75 -10.18 -3.26
C ASN A 455 -26.49 -9.00 -2.63
N ALA A 456 -25.90 -8.40 -1.60
CA ALA A 456 -26.47 -7.27 -0.87
C ALA A 456 -26.60 -6.03 -1.76
N ASN A 457 -27.62 -5.20 -1.49
CA ASN A 457 -27.82 -3.95 -2.21
C ASN A 457 -27.30 -2.70 -1.47
N VAL A 458 -26.77 -2.90 -0.25
CA VAL A 458 -25.97 -1.90 0.48
C VAL A 458 -24.73 -2.57 1.00
N LEU A 459 -23.55 -2.03 0.67
CA LEU A 459 -22.28 -2.50 1.15
C LEU A 459 -21.76 -1.56 2.25
N MET A 460 -21.35 -2.14 3.37
CA MET A 460 -20.68 -1.44 4.46
C MET A 460 -19.26 -2.00 4.60
N LEU A 461 -18.23 -1.15 4.41
CA LEU A 461 -16.84 -1.60 4.40
C LEU A 461 -15.99 -0.72 5.34
N ASP A 462 -15.49 -1.32 6.40
CA ASP A 462 -14.60 -0.66 7.35
C ASP A 462 -13.14 -1.07 7.05
N GLN A 463 -12.37 -0.17 6.45
CA GLN A 463 -10.96 -0.34 6.06
C GLN A 463 -10.69 -1.56 5.15
N PRO A 464 -11.40 -1.72 4.02
CA PRO A 464 -11.28 -2.92 3.17
C PRO A 464 -9.95 -3.00 2.41
N THR A 465 -9.16 -1.95 2.40
CA THR A 465 -7.86 -1.86 1.72
C THR A 465 -6.68 -2.28 2.59
N ASN A 466 -6.89 -2.43 3.91
CA ASN A 466 -5.84 -2.85 4.82
C ASN A 466 -5.29 -4.24 4.44
N HIS A 467 -3.97 -4.38 4.50
CA HIS A 467 -3.24 -5.62 4.18
C HIS A 467 -3.32 -6.09 2.72
N LEU A 468 -3.94 -5.33 1.83
CA LEU A 468 -4.00 -5.63 0.41
C LEU A 468 -2.78 -5.09 -0.34
N ASP A 469 -2.37 -5.79 -1.39
CA ASP A 469 -1.41 -5.30 -2.37
C ASP A 469 -2.07 -4.35 -3.39
N LEU A 470 -1.24 -3.64 -4.15
CA LEU A 470 -1.71 -2.67 -5.15
C LEU A 470 -2.69 -3.29 -6.17
N GLU A 471 -2.44 -4.52 -6.57
CA GLU A 471 -3.30 -5.26 -7.51
C GLU A 471 -4.67 -5.54 -6.91
N SER A 472 -4.71 -6.00 -5.68
CA SER A 472 -5.96 -6.26 -4.96
C SER A 472 -6.72 -4.98 -4.63
N ILE A 473 -6.04 -3.91 -4.20
CA ILE A 473 -6.65 -2.58 -3.98
C ILE A 473 -7.28 -2.08 -5.28
N THR A 474 -6.56 -2.19 -6.40
CA THR A 474 -7.06 -1.79 -7.71
C THR A 474 -8.32 -2.58 -8.10
N ALA A 475 -8.32 -3.88 -7.89
CA ALA A 475 -9.47 -4.74 -8.18
C ALA A 475 -10.69 -4.39 -7.32
N VAL A 476 -10.51 -4.16 -6.01
CA VAL A 476 -11.59 -3.74 -5.10
C VAL A 476 -12.14 -2.37 -5.50
N ASN A 477 -11.25 -1.42 -5.79
CA ASN A 477 -11.61 -0.08 -6.22
C ASN A 477 -12.48 -0.12 -7.48
N ASN A 478 -12.05 -0.85 -8.51
CA ASN A 478 -12.81 -1.01 -9.75
C ASN A 478 -14.15 -1.71 -9.52
N GLY A 479 -14.18 -2.74 -8.68
CA GLY A 479 -15.41 -3.45 -8.32
C GLY A 479 -16.44 -2.54 -7.64
N LEU A 480 -16.02 -1.68 -6.74
CA LEU A 480 -16.89 -0.73 -6.04
C LEU A 480 -17.28 0.47 -6.92
N GLN A 481 -16.40 0.94 -7.80
CA GLN A 481 -16.77 1.98 -8.79
C GLN A 481 -17.90 1.49 -9.71
N ASN A 482 -17.81 0.24 -10.18
CA ASN A 482 -18.80 -0.37 -11.07
C ASN A 482 -20.07 -0.84 -10.35
N TYR A 483 -20.11 -0.84 -9.02
CA TYR A 483 -21.27 -1.19 -8.26
C TYR A 483 -22.31 -0.05 -8.28
N ASN A 484 -23.48 -0.32 -8.84
CA ASN A 484 -24.51 0.68 -9.11
C ASN A 484 -25.52 0.88 -7.96
N SER A 485 -25.16 0.48 -6.74
CA SER A 485 -26.03 0.63 -5.56
C SER A 485 -25.31 1.40 -4.46
N ASN A 486 -25.81 1.36 -3.23
CA ASN A 486 -25.33 2.18 -2.14
C ASN A 486 -24.10 1.56 -1.44
N ILE A 487 -23.16 2.41 -1.09
CA ILE A 487 -21.96 2.04 -0.36
C ILE A 487 -21.77 3.01 0.81
N ILE A 488 -21.44 2.47 1.99
CA ILE A 488 -20.94 3.23 3.13
C ILE A 488 -19.57 2.62 3.47
N PHE A 489 -18.50 3.39 3.42
CA PHE A 489 -17.17 2.84 3.60
C PHE A 489 -16.23 3.80 4.32
N ALA A 490 -15.18 3.25 4.90
CA ALA A 490 -14.04 3.99 5.44
C ALA A 490 -12.76 3.41 4.87
N SER A 491 -11.83 4.24 4.48
CA SER A 491 -10.49 3.84 4.03
C SER A 491 -9.48 4.95 4.24
N HIS A 492 -8.24 4.59 4.54
CA HIS A 492 -7.11 5.52 4.57
C HIS A 492 -6.48 5.73 3.17
N ASP A 493 -6.87 4.92 2.18
CA ASP A 493 -6.40 5.07 0.80
C ASP A 493 -7.11 6.26 0.14
N HIS A 494 -6.36 7.36 -0.03
CA HIS A 494 -6.87 8.61 -0.63
C HIS A 494 -7.52 8.37 -2.00
N GLN A 495 -6.83 7.65 -2.89
CA GLN A 495 -7.32 7.36 -4.24
C GLN A 495 -8.62 6.54 -4.21
N PHE A 496 -8.71 5.61 -3.28
CA PHE A 496 -9.88 4.77 -3.07
C PHE A 496 -11.10 5.62 -2.67
N VAL A 497 -10.92 6.52 -1.69
CA VAL A 497 -11.98 7.45 -1.26
C VAL A 497 -12.36 8.40 -2.39
N GLN A 498 -11.37 9.02 -3.05
CA GLN A 498 -11.58 10.00 -4.12
C GLN A 498 -12.36 9.44 -5.30
N THR A 499 -12.11 8.18 -5.68
CA THR A 499 -12.70 7.59 -6.89
C THR A 499 -14.06 6.94 -6.65
N ILE A 500 -14.41 6.62 -5.41
CA ILE A 500 -15.67 5.94 -5.06
C ILE A 500 -16.68 6.91 -4.47
N ALA A 501 -16.27 7.78 -3.51
CA ALA A 501 -17.19 8.60 -2.75
C ALA A 501 -17.79 9.75 -3.56
N ASN A 502 -19.10 9.95 -3.39
CA ASN A 502 -19.80 11.15 -3.84
C ASN A 502 -20.36 11.98 -2.67
N ARG A 503 -20.17 11.48 -1.44
CA ARG A 503 -20.59 12.14 -0.20
C ARG A 503 -19.64 11.79 0.92
N ILE A 504 -19.25 12.79 1.72
CA ILE A 504 -18.32 12.65 2.84
C ILE A 504 -19.07 12.95 4.13
N ILE A 505 -18.94 12.06 5.11
CA ILE A 505 -19.38 12.27 6.50
C ILE A 505 -18.12 12.20 7.37
N ASP A 506 -17.72 13.34 7.90
CA ASP A 506 -16.56 13.47 8.78
C ASP A 506 -17.02 13.50 10.24
N ILE A 507 -16.59 12.50 11.01
CA ILE A 507 -16.91 12.37 12.44
C ILE A 507 -15.77 12.99 13.24
N LYS A 508 -16.07 14.09 13.93
CA LYS A 508 -15.11 14.84 14.74
C LYS A 508 -14.82 14.15 16.08
N ASP A 509 -13.75 14.56 16.73
CA ASP A 509 -13.36 14.02 18.04
C ASP A 509 -14.38 14.26 19.15
N ASP A 510 -15.24 15.27 19.00
CA ASP A 510 -16.36 15.55 19.92
C ASP A 510 -17.62 14.71 19.62
N GLY A 511 -17.55 13.82 18.63
CA GLY A 511 -18.66 12.96 18.21
C GLY A 511 -19.66 13.62 17.25
N SER A 512 -19.50 14.90 16.92
CA SER A 512 -20.32 15.59 15.94
C SER A 512 -19.94 15.19 14.52
N ILE A 513 -20.83 15.42 13.54
CA ILE A 513 -20.56 15.12 12.14
C ILE A 513 -20.60 16.36 11.26
N VAL A 514 -19.79 16.34 10.20
CA VAL A 514 -19.88 17.25 9.07
C VAL A 514 -20.24 16.42 7.85
N ASP A 515 -21.40 16.68 7.27
CA ASP A 515 -21.95 15.92 6.15
C ASP A 515 -21.99 16.80 4.89
N ARG A 516 -21.31 16.38 3.82
CA ARG A 516 -21.18 17.13 2.57
C ARG A 516 -21.26 16.22 1.35
N THR A 517 -22.07 16.64 0.37
CA THR A 517 -22.12 16.00 -0.95
C THR A 517 -21.05 16.64 -1.83
N MET A 518 -19.88 16.05 -1.85
CA MET A 518 -18.72 16.48 -2.64
C MET A 518 -17.70 15.35 -2.73
N THR A 519 -16.69 15.50 -3.58
CA THR A 519 -15.56 14.57 -3.68
C THR A 519 -14.61 14.75 -2.49
N PHE A 520 -13.71 13.79 -2.32
CA PHE A 520 -12.77 13.84 -1.18
C PHE A 520 -11.78 15.00 -1.28
N ASP A 521 -11.26 15.29 -2.48
CA ASP A 521 -10.34 16.42 -2.68
C ASP A 521 -11.03 17.76 -2.39
N GLU A 522 -12.28 17.94 -2.86
CA GLU A 522 -13.10 19.11 -2.55
C GLU A 522 -13.34 19.25 -1.04
N TYR A 523 -13.53 18.13 -0.34
CA TYR A 523 -13.70 18.16 1.11
C TYR A 523 -12.42 18.56 1.84
N ILE A 524 -11.26 18.06 1.41
CA ILE A 524 -9.96 18.46 1.99
C ILE A 524 -9.75 19.96 1.83
N GLU A 525 -10.00 20.52 0.65
CA GLU A 525 -9.92 21.96 0.42
C GLU A 525 -10.91 22.75 1.28
N PHE A 526 -12.11 22.24 1.48
CA PHE A 526 -13.13 22.83 2.35
C PHE A 526 -12.70 22.82 3.82
N SER A 527 -12.13 21.73 4.31
CA SER A 527 -11.74 21.57 5.71
C SER A 527 -10.49 22.36 6.09
N ASN A 528 -9.65 22.73 5.12
CA ASN A 528 -8.43 23.53 5.31
C ASN A 528 -8.68 25.05 5.28
N LYS A 529 -9.90 25.49 4.94
CA LYS A 529 -10.34 26.89 4.98
C LYS A 529 -10.98 27.24 6.31
#